data_fb56ab6c6e8e0823a11a72e025ab1d39
#
_entry.id   fb56ab6c6e8e0823a11a72e025ab1d39
#
_cell.length_a   1.000
_cell.length_b   1.000
_cell.length_c   1.000
_cell.angle_alpha   90.00
_cell.angle_beta   90.00
_cell.angle_gamma   90.00
#
_symmetry.space_group_name_H-M   'P 1'
#
loop_
_entity.id
_entity.type
_entity.pdbx_description
1 polymer ?
#
loop_
_entity_poly.entity_id
_entity_poly.type
_entity_poly.pdbx_seq_one_letter_code
_entity_poly.pdbx_strand_id
1 'polypeptide(L)'
;MSKGRHWFFDPLGKVRVEIVSQRNPWLTHEKLDVIVRSGALADRAVVLDLKDDQRGLVWVEGRFSHVLPPGLYAYWTGQRQVKVDVVDARTVRFEHAELPVIVRSALAERLLDVCRVQRNCVGVLFYDGRYVDTLSPGLYAFWKGPAEAKLVEIDLREAMLDIGGQEIMTADKVTLRLNAVVGYRVTDARKAVTVVDDARQALY
;
A
#
# COMPACT_ATOMS: atom_id res chain seq x y z
N MET A 1 -30.99 17.86 -15.72
CA MET A 1 -31.84 19.04 -16.08
C MET A 1 -30.99 19.98 -16.91
N SER A 2 -31.49 20.43 -18.03
CA SER A 2 -30.83 21.46 -18.84
C SER A 2 -30.84 22.82 -18.10
N LYS A 3 -29.91 23.73 -18.46
CA LYS A 3 -29.97 25.12 -17.97
C LYS A 3 -31.31 25.74 -18.33
N GLY A 4 -32.09 26.24 -17.36
CA GLY A 4 -33.38 26.87 -17.62
C GLY A 4 -34.21 27.05 -16.36
N ARG A 5 -35.34 27.72 -16.49
CA ARG A 5 -36.37 27.79 -15.45
C ARG A 5 -37.15 26.49 -15.45
N HIS A 6 -37.26 25.85 -14.30
CA HIS A 6 -38.04 24.64 -14.09
C HIS A 6 -39.22 24.98 -13.17
N TRP A 7 -40.43 24.58 -13.56
CA TRP A 7 -41.61 24.77 -12.75
C TRP A 7 -42.02 23.45 -12.14
N PHE A 8 -42.25 23.44 -10.83
CA PHE A 8 -42.75 22.29 -10.09
C PHE A 8 -44.12 22.65 -9.51
N PHE A 9 -45.10 21.82 -9.76
CA PHE A 9 -46.42 21.94 -9.16
C PHE A 9 -46.43 21.13 -7.87
N ASP A 10 -46.44 21.81 -6.72
CA ASP A 10 -46.42 21.18 -5.39
C ASP A 10 -47.50 21.81 -4.49
N PRO A 11 -48.78 21.40 -4.65
CA PRO A 11 -49.90 21.97 -3.91
C PRO A 11 -49.87 21.61 -2.41
N LEU A 12 -49.07 20.62 -2.02
CA LEU A 12 -48.97 20.11 -0.64
C LEU A 12 -47.67 20.49 0.06
N GLY A 13 -46.77 21.19 -0.60
CA GLY A 13 -45.47 21.60 -0.06
C GLY A 13 -44.55 20.41 0.31
N LYS A 14 -44.70 19.27 -0.35
CA LYS A 14 -43.98 18.03 -0.05
C LYS A 14 -42.75 17.78 -0.94
N VAL A 15 -42.60 18.56 -2.01
CA VAL A 15 -41.49 18.40 -2.94
C VAL A 15 -40.30 19.25 -2.51
N ARG A 16 -39.21 18.63 -2.18
CA ARG A 16 -37.93 19.30 -1.90
C ARG A 16 -37.03 19.17 -3.13
N VAL A 17 -36.62 20.27 -3.70
CA VAL A 17 -35.72 20.30 -4.85
C VAL A 17 -34.32 20.65 -4.38
N GLU A 18 -33.37 19.78 -4.64
CA GLU A 18 -31.95 20.02 -4.36
C GLU A 18 -31.17 20.12 -5.67
N ILE A 19 -30.30 21.12 -5.77
CA ILE A 19 -29.45 21.33 -6.95
C ILE A 19 -28.07 20.86 -6.63
N VAL A 20 -27.59 19.84 -7.36
CA VAL A 20 -26.25 19.31 -7.22
C VAL A 20 -25.38 19.75 -8.38
N SER A 21 -24.21 20.31 -8.07
CA SER A 21 -23.25 20.75 -9.07
C SER A 21 -22.51 19.58 -9.71
N GLN A 22 -22.48 19.54 -11.05
CA GLN A 22 -21.70 18.57 -11.81
C GLN A 22 -20.22 18.98 -12.03
N ARG A 23 -19.81 20.17 -11.52
CA ARG A 23 -18.41 20.61 -11.64
C ARG A 23 -17.45 19.72 -10.85
N ASN A 24 -17.89 19.23 -9.70
CA ASN A 24 -17.19 18.19 -8.96
C ASN A 24 -17.62 16.85 -9.57
N PRO A 25 -16.71 16.01 -10.03
CA PRO A 25 -17.07 14.70 -10.55
C PRO A 25 -17.69 13.78 -9.47
N TRP A 26 -17.36 13.97 -8.21
CA TRP A 26 -17.91 13.20 -7.10
C TRP A 26 -19.27 13.74 -6.68
N LEU A 27 -20.30 12.90 -6.76
CA LEU A 27 -21.64 13.17 -6.27
C LEU A 27 -21.73 12.79 -4.79
N THR A 28 -21.83 13.79 -3.92
CA THR A 28 -22.07 13.61 -2.49
C THR A 28 -23.49 13.99 -2.15
N HIS A 29 -24.26 13.06 -1.56
CA HIS A 29 -25.65 13.31 -1.14
C HIS A 29 -26.00 12.41 0.05
N GLU A 30 -26.72 12.94 1.06
CA GLU A 30 -27.11 12.17 2.26
C GLU A 30 -27.95 10.92 1.94
N LYS A 31 -28.77 11.00 0.90
CA LYS A 31 -29.66 9.91 0.44
C LYS A 31 -29.18 9.32 -0.88
N LEU A 32 -27.87 9.15 -1.04
CA LEU A 32 -27.31 8.62 -2.28
C LEU A 32 -27.86 7.22 -2.61
N ASP A 33 -28.07 6.38 -1.61
CA ASP A 33 -28.65 5.05 -1.76
C ASP A 33 -30.06 5.08 -2.39
N VAL A 34 -30.90 6.00 -1.97
CA VAL A 34 -32.26 6.18 -2.53
C VAL A 34 -32.18 6.67 -3.97
N ILE A 35 -31.30 7.62 -4.25
CA ILE A 35 -31.10 8.17 -5.60
C ILE A 35 -30.61 7.07 -6.55
N VAL A 36 -29.66 6.27 -6.12
CA VAL A 36 -29.14 5.13 -6.90
C VAL A 36 -30.26 4.12 -7.19
N ARG A 37 -31.03 3.72 -6.16
CA ARG A 37 -32.15 2.77 -6.31
C ARG A 37 -33.28 3.30 -7.20
N SER A 38 -33.50 4.60 -7.25
CA SER A 38 -34.51 5.21 -8.13
C SER A 38 -34.17 5.15 -9.61
N GLY A 39 -32.94 4.78 -9.98
CA GLY A 39 -32.47 4.79 -11.37
C GLY A 39 -32.20 6.19 -11.95
N ALA A 40 -32.30 7.25 -11.14
CA ALA A 40 -32.13 8.65 -11.62
C ALA A 40 -30.71 8.97 -12.12
N LEU A 41 -29.73 8.13 -11.78
CA LEU A 41 -28.33 8.25 -12.18
C LEU A 41 -27.97 7.38 -13.39
N ALA A 42 -28.89 6.58 -13.92
CA ALA A 42 -28.66 5.77 -15.10
C ALA A 42 -28.11 6.65 -16.25
N ASP A 43 -27.08 6.21 -16.92
CA ASP A 43 -26.39 6.88 -18.04
C ASP A 43 -25.73 8.24 -17.72
N ARG A 44 -25.78 8.70 -16.46
CA ARG A 44 -25.22 10.01 -16.04
C ARG A 44 -24.07 9.91 -15.07
N ALA A 45 -24.01 8.83 -14.32
CA ALA A 45 -22.99 8.59 -13.31
C ALA A 45 -22.59 7.14 -13.26
N VAL A 46 -21.30 6.89 -12.96
CA VAL A 46 -20.81 5.59 -12.53
C VAL A 46 -21.11 5.44 -11.05
N VAL A 47 -21.84 4.38 -10.69
CA VAL A 47 -22.15 4.04 -9.30
C VAL A 47 -21.26 2.89 -8.88
N LEU A 48 -20.66 3.04 -7.70
CA LEU A 48 -19.73 2.07 -7.10
C LEU A 48 -20.24 1.69 -5.70
N ASP A 49 -20.49 0.41 -5.49
CA ASP A 49 -20.80 -0.16 -4.18
C ASP A 49 -19.63 -1.04 -3.75
N LEU A 50 -18.67 -0.42 -3.02
CA LEU A 50 -17.46 -1.08 -2.55
C LEU A 50 -17.74 -1.83 -1.26
N LYS A 51 -17.45 -3.13 -1.26
CA LYS A 51 -17.58 -3.99 -0.08
C LYS A 51 -16.42 -3.75 0.91
N ASP A 52 -16.52 -4.31 2.11
CA ASP A 52 -15.55 -4.12 3.19
C ASP A 52 -14.12 -4.53 2.78
N ASP A 53 -14.02 -5.54 1.91
CA ASP A 53 -12.79 -6.08 1.37
C ASP A 53 -12.31 -5.41 0.07
N GLN A 54 -13.01 -4.38 -0.39
CA GLN A 54 -12.71 -3.68 -1.64
C GLN A 54 -12.23 -2.24 -1.39
N ARG A 55 -11.38 -1.76 -2.28
CA ARG A 55 -10.94 -0.36 -2.34
C ARG A 55 -11.05 0.12 -3.78
N GLY A 56 -11.42 1.37 -3.97
CA GLY A 56 -11.50 1.99 -5.29
C GLY A 56 -10.32 2.94 -5.53
N LEU A 57 -9.57 2.72 -6.60
CA LEU A 57 -8.52 3.63 -7.06
C LEU A 57 -9.10 4.56 -8.10
N VAL A 58 -9.25 5.83 -7.75
CA VAL A 58 -9.93 6.83 -8.61
C VAL A 58 -8.92 7.60 -9.45
N TRP A 59 -9.16 7.59 -10.75
CA TRP A 59 -8.41 8.33 -11.77
C TRP A 59 -9.33 9.36 -12.42
N VAL A 60 -8.92 10.62 -12.42
CA VAL A 60 -9.65 11.72 -13.07
C VAL A 60 -8.77 12.28 -14.18
N GLU A 61 -9.28 12.30 -15.42
CA GLU A 61 -8.52 12.75 -16.60
C GLU A 61 -7.15 12.05 -16.71
N GLY A 62 -7.11 10.72 -16.45
CA GLY A 62 -5.91 9.92 -16.48
C GLY A 62 -4.92 10.16 -15.32
N ARG A 63 -5.25 10.99 -14.34
CA ARG A 63 -4.40 11.26 -13.18
C ARG A 63 -4.96 10.58 -11.95
N PHE A 64 -4.10 9.95 -11.16
CA PHE A 64 -4.49 9.38 -9.88
C PHE A 64 -4.97 10.49 -8.93
N SER A 65 -6.14 10.30 -8.37
CA SER A 65 -6.80 11.29 -7.50
C SER A 65 -6.78 10.85 -6.04
N HIS A 66 -7.40 9.72 -5.73
CA HIS A 66 -7.53 9.22 -4.36
C HIS A 66 -7.94 7.74 -4.32
N VAL A 67 -7.91 7.17 -3.11
CA VAL A 67 -8.40 5.82 -2.80
C VAL A 67 -9.74 5.95 -2.07
N LEU A 68 -10.73 5.16 -2.48
CA LEU A 68 -12.02 5.06 -1.82
C LEU A 68 -12.01 3.89 -0.83
N PRO A 69 -12.41 4.12 0.43
CA PRO A 69 -12.75 3.04 1.35
C PRO A 69 -14.06 2.33 0.97
N PRO A 70 -14.47 1.27 1.69
CA PRO A 70 -15.78 0.67 1.51
C PRO A 70 -16.91 1.68 1.59
N GLY A 71 -17.95 1.50 0.78
CA GLY A 71 -19.10 2.39 0.76
C GLY A 71 -19.71 2.57 -0.62
N LEU A 72 -20.79 3.35 -0.67
CA LEU A 72 -21.51 3.69 -1.88
C LEU A 72 -21.05 5.05 -2.43
N TYR A 73 -20.62 5.07 -3.67
CA TYR A 73 -20.12 6.26 -4.36
C TYR A 73 -20.76 6.43 -5.71
N ALA A 74 -20.85 7.67 -6.18
CA ALA A 74 -21.28 7.99 -7.54
C ALA A 74 -20.41 9.09 -8.14
N TYR A 75 -20.06 8.96 -9.40
CA TYR A 75 -19.25 9.91 -10.14
C TYR A 75 -19.96 10.31 -11.45
N TRP A 76 -20.10 11.62 -11.68
CA TRP A 76 -20.62 12.15 -12.92
C TRP A 76 -19.70 11.83 -14.09
N THR A 77 -20.26 11.30 -15.18
CA THR A 77 -19.50 10.94 -16.40
C THR A 77 -19.55 12.03 -17.49
N GLY A 78 -20.44 13.01 -17.35
CA GLY A 78 -20.75 13.96 -18.43
C GLY A 78 -19.73 15.08 -18.66
N GLN A 79 -18.85 15.39 -17.69
CA GLN A 79 -17.92 16.52 -17.80
C GLN A 79 -16.45 16.15 -17.69
N ARG A 80 -16.14 15.07 -16.99
CA ARG A 80 -14.76 14.59 -16.79
C ARG A 80 -14.72 13.08 -16.94
N GLN A 81 -13.64 12.59 -17.53
CA GLN A 81 -13.40 11.16 -17.58
C GLN A 81 -12.96 10.68 -16.19
N VAL A 82 -13.80 9.85 -15.57
CA VAL A 82 -13.50 9.20 -14.30
C VAL A 82 -13.38 7.71 -14.55
N LYS A 83 -12.23 7.12 -14.16
CA LYS A 83 -12.00 5.69 -14.15
C LYS A 83 -11.79 5.25 -12.71
N VAL A 84 -12.38 4.14 -12.31
CA VAL A 84 -12.15 3.55 -11.00
C VAL A 84 -11.73 2.10 -11.18
N ASP A 85 -10.57 1.78 -10.64
CA ASP A 85 -10.06 0.41 -10.56
C ASP A 85 -10.41 -0.14 -9.18
N VAL A 86 -11.23 -1.19 -9.13
CA VAL A 86 -11.60 -1.84 -7.87
C VAL A 86 -10.56 -2.92 -7.56
N VAL A 87 -9.95 -2.83 -6.38
CA VAL A 87 -8.91 -3.75 -5.90
C VAL A 87 -9.36 -4.48 -4.64
N ASP A 88 -8.92 -5.72 -4.50
CA ASP A 88 -9.16 -6.55 -3.32
C ASP A 88 -8.14 -6.19 -2.22
N ALA A 89 -8.63 -5.81 -1.05
CA ALA A 89 -7.82 -5.47 0.11
C ALA A 89 -7.65 -6.64 1.12
N ARG A 90 -8.14 -7.85 0.81
CA ARG A 90 -7.90 -9.06 1.62
C ARG A 90 -6.47 -9.57 1.46
N THR A 91 -5.91 -9.40 0.27
CA THR A 91 -4.50 -9.72 0.03
C THR A 91 -3.64 -8.66 0.68
N VAL A 92 -2.72 -9.05 1.57
CA VAL A 92 -1.85 -8.11 2.27
C VAL A 92 -0.98 -7.32 1.28
N ARG A 93 -0.46 -8.00 0.26
CA ARG A 93 0.36 -7.37 -0.79
C ARG A 93 -0.52 -6.65 -1.80
N PHE A 94 -0.24 -5.36 -1.96
CA PHE A 94 -0.88 -4.52 -2.98
C PHE A 94 -0.08 -4.56 -4.27
N GLU A 95 -0.72 -4.99 -5.36
CA GLU A 95 -0.12 -5.04 -6.70
C GLU A 95 -0.95 -4.20 -7.67
N HIS A 96 -0.30 -3.29 -8.37
CA HIS A 96 -0.93 -2.46 -9.40
C HIS A 96 0.11 -1.99 -10.42
N ALA A 97 -0.27 -1.90 -11.70
CA ALA A 97 0.62 -1.46 -12.77
C ALA A 97 1.18 -0.04 -12.50
N GLU A 98 0.36 0.84 -11.95
CA GLU A 98 0.71 2.23 -11.62
C GLU A 98 1.14 2.41 -10.16
N LEU A 99 1.67 1.36 -9.52
CA LEU A 99 2.15 1.43 -8.12
C LEU A 99 3.06 2.64 -7.85
N PRO A 100 4.06 2.98 -8.72
CA PRO A 100 4.93 4.13 -8.48
C PRO A 100 4.21 5.48 -8.43
N VAL A 101 3.06 5.61 -9.08
CA VAL A 101 2.24 6.83 -9.07
C VAL A 101 1.38 6.87 -7.80
N ILE A 102 0.75 5.74 -7.47
CA ILE A 102 -0.16 5.62 -6.32
C ILE A 102 0.56 5.91 -5.01
N VAL A 103 1.75 5.33 -4.80
CA VAL A 103 2.50 5.47 -3.54
C VAL A 103 3.03 6.88 -3.27
N ARG A 104 3.07 7.76 -4.28
CA ARG A 104 3.45 9.17 -4.11
C ARG A 104 2.33 10.03 -3.54
N SER A 105 1.11 9.50 -3.49
CA SER A 105 -0.02 10.27 -2.97
C SER A 105 -0.03 10.23 -1.43
N ALA A 106 -0.33 11.37 -0.80
CA ALA A 106 -0.44 11.48 0.66
C ALA A 106 -1.52 10.54 1.27
N LEU A 107 -2.49 10.11 0.46
CA LEU A 107 -3.54 9.19 0.88
C LEU A 107 -3.07 7.74 0.87
N ALA A 108 -2.15 7.38 -0.03
CA ALA A 108 -1.55 6.05 -0.04
C ALA A 108 -0.75 5.78 1.25
N GLU A 109 -0.04 6.79 1.79
CA GLU A 109 0.70 6.67 3.06
C GLU A 109 -0.17 6.24 4.24
N ARG A 110 -1.46 6.60 4.24
CA ARG A 110 -2.39 6.21 5.30
C ARG A 110 -2.87 4.77 5.19
N LEU A 111 -2.92 4.21 3.99
CA LEU A 111 -3.53 2.91 3.69
C LEU A 111 -2.51 1.83 3.36
N LEU A 112 -1.31 2.22 2.94
CA LEU A 112 -0.26 1.32 2.48
C LEU A 112 1.03 1.54 3.28
N ASP A 113 1.66 0.42 3.63
CA ASP A 113 3.06 0.39 4.04
C ASP A 113 3.90 0.16 2.80
N VAL A 114 4.74 1.15 2.48
CA VAL A 114 5.55 1.13 1.26
C VAL A 114 6.99 0.81 1.63
N CYS A 115 7.52 -0.26 1.03
CA CYS A 115 8.89 -0.71 1.24
C CYS A 115 9.65 -0.76 -0.08
N ARG A 116 10.93 -0.42 -0.03
CA ARG A 116 11.82 -0.53 -1.18
C ARG A 116 13.00 -1.43 -0.81
N VAL A 117 13.18 -2.51 -1.57
CA VAL A 117 14.38 -3.35 -1.49
C VAL A 117 15.43 -2.75 -2.40
N GLN A 118 16.61 -2.45 -1.84
CA GLN A 118 17.73 -1.83 -2.55
C GLN A 118 18.41 -2.82 -3.50
N ARG A 119 19.21 -2.24 -4.44
CA ARG A 119 20.07 -3.03 -5.30
C ARG A 119 21.08 -3.84 -4.46
N ASN A 120 21.34 -5.08 -4.84
CA ASN A 120 22.20 -6.03 -4.13
C ASN A 120 21.68 -6.51 -2.75
N CYS A 121 20.45 -6.13 -2.40
CA CYS A 121 19.75 -6.62 -1.22
C CYS A 121 18.61 -7.54 -1.59
N VAL A 122 18.15 -8.29 -0.61
CA VAL A 122 16.87 -9.02 -0.66
C VAL A 122 16.05 -8.66 0.56
N GLY A 123 14.74 -8.63 0.41
CA GLY A 123 13.81 -8.38 1.49
C GLY A 123 13.21 -9.68 1.99
N VAL A 124 13.42 -10.05 3.24
CA VAL A 124 12.74 -11.18 3.88
C VAL A 124 11.43 -10.69 4.47
N LEU A 125 10.31 -11.18 3.91
CA LEU A 125 8.97 -10.72 4.23
C LEU A 125 8.32 -11.62 5.28
N PHE A 126 7.76 -10.99 6.30
CA PHE A 126 6.96 -11.62 7.35
C PHE A 126 5.58 -11.01 7.41
N TYR A 127 4.55 -11.85 7.63
CA TYR A 127 3.21 -11.42 8.03
C TYR A 127 2.93 -11.95 9.43
N ASP A 128 2.61 -11.05 10.36
CA ASP A 128 2.34 -11.39 11.77
C ASP A 128 3.45 -12.27 12.37
N GLY A 129 4.71 -11.92 12.08
CA GLY A 129 5.89 -12.66 12.54
C GLY A 129 6.20 -13.98 11.82
N ARG A 130 5.37 -14.39 10.85
CA ARG A 130 5.61 -15.62 10.07
C ARG A 130 6.28 -15.28 8.74
N TYR A 131 7.32 -16.04 8.40
CA TYR A 131 7.97 -15.93 7.09
C TYR A 131 6.98 -16.23 5.96
N VAL A 132 6.96 -15.37 4.96
CA VAL A 132 6.09 -15.49 3.78
C VAL A 132 6.92 -15.70 2.51
N ASP A 133 7.86 -14.78 2.25
CA ASP A 133 8.58 -14.76 0.97
C ASP A 133 9.92 -14.03 1.09
N THR A 134 10.77 -14.19 0.07
CA THR A 134 12.01 -13.42 -0.11
C THR A 134 11.91 -12.59 -1.38
N LEU A 135 11.89 -11.27 -1.22
CA LEU A 135 11.64 -10.30 -2.28
C LEU A 135 12.93 -9.81 -2.92
N SER A 136 12.95 -9.78 -4.25
CA SER A 136 14.02 -9.18 -5.05
C SER A 136 14.04 -7.65 -4.93
N PRO A 137 15.11 -6.97 -5.40
CA PRO A 137 15.13 -5.50 -5.47
C PRO A 137 13.92 -4.93 -6.19
N GLY A 138 13.25 -3.94 -5.58
CA GLY A 138 12.03 -3.38 -6.14
C GLY A 138 11.24 -2.54 -5.16
N LEU A 139 10.11 -2.02 -5.63
CA LEU A 139 9.13 -1.27 -4.86
C LEU A 139 7.95 -2.19 -4.53
N TYR A 140 7.59 -2.25 -3.26
CA TYR A 140 6.50 -3.07 -2.74
C TYR A 140 5.57 -2.24 -1.87
N ALA A 141 4.31 -2.61 -1.85
CA ALA A 141 3.33 -1.99 -0.96
C ALA A 141 2.42 -3.06 -0.34
N PHE A 142 1.98 -2.82 0.87
CA PHE A 142 1.15 -3.73 1.66
C PHE A 142 -0.02 -2.95 2.26
N TRP A 143 -1.23 -3.54 2.24
CA TRP A 143 -2.37 -2.92 2.89
C TRP A 143 -2.19 -2.93 4.42
N LYS A 144 -2.40 -1.76 5.03
CA LYS A 144 -2.51 -1.66 6.48
C LYS A 144 -3.83 -2.26 6.94
N GLY A 145 -3.77 -3.15 7.90
CA GLY A 145 -4.94 -3.72 8.55
C GLY A 145 -5.12 -5.23 8.42
N PRO A 146 -5.02 -5.86 7.22
CA PRO A 146 -5.23 -7.31 7.10
C PRO A 146 -4.22 -8.15 7.88
N ALA A 147 -2.95 -7.75 7.87
CA ALA A 147 -1.86 -8.32 8.66
C ALA A 147 -0.74 -7.30 8.81
N GLU A 148 0.10 -7.45 9.82
CA GLU A 148 1.32 -6.67 9.98
C GLU A 148 2.39 -7.19 9.02
N ALA A 149 2.73 -6.40 8.00
CA ALA A 149 3.81 -6.72 7.06
C ALA A 149 5.14 -6.17 7.57
N LYS A 150 6.11 -7.04 7.84
CA LYS A 150 7.47 -6.67 8.23
C LYS A 150 8.45 -7.14 7.18
N LEU A 151 9.25 -6.21 6.64
CA LEU A 151 10.31 -6.50 5.68
C LEU A 151 11.66 -6.28 6.35
N VAL A 152 12.50 -7.31 6.32
CA VAL A 152 13.89 -7.25 6.80
C VAL A 152 14.80 -7.29 5.57
N GLU A 153 15.56 -6.22 5.35
CA GLU A 153 16.46 -6.11 4.22
C GLU A 153 17.83 -6.68 4.56
N ILE A 154 18.36 -7.54 3.70
CA ILE A 154 19.66 -8.22 3.84
C ILE A 154 20.53 -7.88 2.63
N ASP A 155 21.70 -7.32 2.90
CA ASP A 155 22.73 -7.06 1.90
C ASP A 155 23.46 -8.35 1.53
N LEU A 156 23.51 -8.66 0.23
CA LEU A 156 24.17 -9.86 -0.29
C LEU A 156 25.63 -9.63 -0.71
N ARG A 157 26.13 -8.41 -0.54
CA ARG A 157 27.53 -8.09 -0.84
C ARG A 157 28.45 -8.70 0.23
N GLU A 158 29.70 -8.84 -0.16
CA GLU A 158 30.76 -9.20 0.80
C GLU A 158 30.94 -8.08 1.82
N ALA A 159 30.99 -8.45 3.09
CA ALA A 159 31.22 -7.56 4.21
C ALA A 159 32.45 -8.04 4.99
N MET A 160 33.11 -7.12 5.67
CA MET A 160 34.24 -7.40 6.54
C MET A 160 33.88 -7.13 7.99
N LEU A 161 34.25 -8.04 8.86
CA LEU A 161 34.16 -7.90 10.31
C LEU A 161 35.58 -7.88 10.89
N ASP A 162 35.89 -6.79 11.62
CA ASP A 162 37.14 -6.66 12.35
C ASP A 162 36.97 -7.22 13.77
N ILE A 163 37.73 -8.29 14.08
CA ILE A 163 37.77 -8.91 15.39
C ILE A 163 39.04 -8.43 16.06
N GLY A 164 38.91 -7.37 16.85
CA GLY A 164 40.05 -6.75 17.52
C GLY A 164 40.38 -7.39 18.86
N GLY A 165 41.68 -7.48 19.13
CA GLY A 165 42.22 -7.59 20.47
C GLY A 165 41.89 -8.84 21.30
N GLN A 166 41.73 -10.01 20.68
CA GLN A 166 41.55 -11.26 21.44
C GLN A 166 42.85 -11.68 22.09
N GLU A 167 42.86 -11.82 23.41
CA GLU A 167 43.99 -12.39 24.14
C GLU A 167 43.78 -13.89 24.34
N ILE A 168 44.65 -14.68 23.76
CA ILE A 168 44.66 -16.15 23.89
C ILE A 168 45.92 -16.59 24.60
N MET A 169 45.79 -17.59 25.47
CA MET A 169 46.91 -18.21 26.15
C MET A 169 47.24 -19.54 25.47
N THR A 170 48.47 -19.72 25.06
CA THR A 170 48.95 -20.96 24.48
C THR A 170 49.19 -22.04 25.58
N ALA A 171 49.34 -23.30 25.19
CA ALA A 171 49.55 -24.41 26.13
C ALA A 171 50.82 -24.23 26.99
N ASP A 172 51.80 -23.53 26.47
CA ASP A 172 53.06 -23.17 27.15
C ASP A 172 52.98 -21.87 27.98
N LYS A 173 51.73 -21.38 28.22
CA LYS A 173 51.40 -20.21 29.05
C LYS A 173 51.92 -18.86 28.49
N VAL A 174 52.12 -18.79 27.18
CA VAL A 174 52.44 -17.52 26.53
C VAL A 174 51.13 -16.84 26.12
N THR A 175 50.95 -15.55 26.50
CA THR A 175 49.82 -14.76 26.08
C THR A 175 50.09 -14.16 24.70
N LEU A 176 49.19 -14.40 23.78
CA LEU A 176 49.19 -13.81 22.42
C LEU A 176 47.98 -12.90 22.24
N ARG A 177 48.20 -11.79 21.60
CA ARG A 177 47.12 -10.90 21.18
C ARG A 177 46.87 -11.08 19.69
N LEU A 178 45.65 -11.50 19.34
CA LEU A 178 45.23 -11.77 17.98
C LEU A 178 44.27 -10.70 17.49
N ASN A 179 44.55 -10.14 16.33
CA ASN A 179 43.59 -9.32 15.55
C ASN A 179 43.27 -10.13 14.29
N ALA A 180 41.99 -10.23 13.94
CA ALA A 180 41.55 -10.92 12.75
C ALA A 180 40.53 -10.07 11.98
N VAL A 181 40.58 -10.16 10.67
CA VAL A 181 39.55 -9.60 9.77
C VAL A 181 38.88 -10.76 9.07
N VAL A 182 37.56 -10.86 9.22
CA VAL A 182 36.74 -11.91 8.62
C VAL A 182 35.93 -11.33 7.49
N GLY A 183 36.19 -11.76 6.25
CA GLY A 183 35.32 -11.50 5.10
C GLY A 183 34.18 -12.52 5.09
N TYR A 184 32.95 -12.03 4.98
CA TYR A 184 31.77 -12.90 4.90
C TYR A 184 30.74 -12.36 3.92
N ARG A 185 29.87 -13.25 3.45
CA ARG A 185 28.73 -12.91 2.59
C ARG A 185 27.54 -13.78 2.98
N VAL A 186 26.34 -13.16 3.05
CA VAL A 186 25.11 -13.89 3.29
C VAL A 186 24.70 -14.62 2.00
N THR A 187 24.59 -15.93 2.06
CA THR A 187 24.16 -16.79 0.94
C THR A 187 22.70 -17.20 1.05
N ASP A 188 22.14 -17.24 2.26
CA ASP A 188 20.75 -17.57 2.55
C ASP A 188 20.16 -16.51 3.49
N ALA A 189 19.47 -15.54 2.90
CA ALA A 189 18.88 -14.41 3.63
C ALA A 189 17.79 -14.86 4.62
N ARG A 190 17.01 -15.91 4.28
CA ARG A 190 15.98 -16.43 5.16
C ARG A 190 16.62 -16.99 6.46
N LYS A 191 17.64 -17.82 6.34
CA LYS A 191 18.35 -18.37 7.51
C LYS A 191 19.00 -17.29 8.34
N ALA A 192 19.59 -16.28 7.69
CA ALA A 192 20.23 -15.17 8.37
C ALA A 192 19.30 -14.36 9.26
N VAL A 193 17.97 -14.39 9.01
CA VAL A 193 16.96 -13.65 9.80
C VAL A 193 16.20 -14.57 10.75
N THR A 194 16.03 -15.86 10.41
CA THR A 194 15.17 -16.76 11.18
C THR A 194 15.94 -17.63 12.18
N VAL A 195 17.23 -17.86 11.96
CA VAL A 195 18.04 -18.78 12.80
C VAL A 195 18.94 -18.02 13.76
N VAL A 196 19.36 -16.82 13.39
CA VAL A 196 20.30 -16.01 14.15
C VAL A 196 19.70 -14.64 14.42
N ASP A 197 19.83 -14.15 15.65
CA ASP A 197 19.29 -12.85 16.05
C ASP A 197 20.06 -11.71 15.38
N ASP A 198 21.38 -11.83 15.32
CA ASP A 198 22.28 -10.97 14.54
C ASP A 198 23.35 -11.80 13.85
N ALA A 199 23.32 -11.84 12.52
CA ALA A 199 24.27 -12.58 11.71
C ALA A 199 25.72 -12.09 11.89
N ARG A 200 25.94 -10.82 12.28
CA ARG A 200 27.27 -10.29 12.60
C ARG A 200 27.76 -10.78 13.94
N GLN A 201 26.91 -10.79 14.96
CA GLN A 201 27.27 -11.28 16.30
C GLN A 201 27.53 -12.78 16.33
N ALA A 202 26.87 -13.53 15.47
CA ALA A 202 27.09 -14.99 15.36
C ALA A 202 28.46 -15.39 14.78
N LEU A 203 29.18 -14.42 14.17
CA LEU A 203 30.55 -14.63 13.67
C LEU A 203 31.62 -14.26 14.71
N TYR A 204 31.24 -13.66 15.83
CA TYR A 204 32.08 -13.22 16.90
C TYR A 204 32.21 -14.31 17.97
#